data_0009739f1a570f25b5fe0a8857c8c83a
#
_entry.id   0009739f1a570f25b5fe0a8857c8c83a
#
_cell.length_a   1.000
_cell.length_b   1.000
_cell.length_c   1.000
_cell.angle_alpha   90.00
_cell.angle_beta   90.00
_cell.angle_gamma   90.00
#
_symmetry.space_group_name_H-M   'P 1'
#
loop_
_entity.id
_entity.type
_entity.pdbx_description
1 polymer ?
#
loop_
_entity_poly.entity_id
_entity_poly.type
_entity_poly.pdbx_seq_one_letter_code
_entity_poly.pdbx_strand_id
1 'polypeptide(L)'
;MSYTITSYSKTKAKKLGVIIKRSTNKKKKIDVFKVFKNKNGEKSLKKLHSIGAISYGDFPTFKKEKGKEFADKRRKAYKKRHEKDRHVKDSAGFYADQILW
;
A
#
# COMPACT_ATOMS: atom_id res chain seq x y z
N MET A 1 3.22 -18.28 -1.27
CA MET A 1 1.85 -17.88 -0.86
C MET A 1 1.53 -16.50 -1.37
N SER A 2 0.29 -16.30 -1.76
CA SER A 2 -0.14 -14.98 -2.23
C SER A 2 -0.63 -14.14 -1.06
N TYR A 3 -0.33 -12.83 -1.13
CA TYR A 3 -0.78 -11.88 -0.12
C TYR A 3 -2.28 -11.59 -0.29
N THR A 4 -3.02 -11.57 0.81
CA THR A 4 -4.43 -11.18 0.81
C THR A 4 -4.54 -9.71 1.26
N ILE A 5 -5.12 -8.87 0.41
CA ILE A 5 -5.30 -7.45 0.71
C ILE A 5 -6.29 -7.31 1.87
N THR A 6 -5.88 -6.55 2.91
CA THR A 6 -6.69 -6.37 4.12
C THR A 6 -7.74 -5.28 3.92
N SER A 7 -8.79 -5.31 4.76
CA SER A 7 -9.80 -4.24 4.79
C SER A 7 -9.19 -2.89 5.13
N TYR A 8 -8.18 -2.88 5.99
CA TYR A 8 -7.41 -1.69 6.34
C TYR A 8 -6.83 -1.03 5.08
N SER A 9 -6.13 -1.82 4.27
CA SER A 9 -5.52 -1.30 3.04
C SER A 9 -6.56 -0.84 2.02
N LYS A 10 -7.66 -1.56 1.89
CA LYS A 10 -8.76 -1.18 0.97
C LYS A 10 -9.36 0.17 1.37
N THR A 11 -9.60 0.38 2.66
CA THR A 11 -10.14 1.64 3.18
C THR A 11 -9.18 2.80 2.92
N LYS A 12 -7.89 2.58 3.17
CA LYS A 12 -6.87 3.61 2.95
C LYS A 12 -6.76 3.97 1.46
N ALA A 13 -6.78 2.98 0.58
CA ALA A 13 -6.74 3.21 -0.87
C ALA A 13 -7.94 4.02 -1.34
N LYS A 14 -9.14 3.72 -0.83
CA LYS A 14 -10.34 4.45 -1.17
C LYS A 14 -10.24 5.93 -0.78
N LYS A 15 -9.69 6.23 0.40
CA LYS A 15 -9.47 7.61 0.84
C LYS A 15 -8.49 8.36 -0.05
N LEU A 16 -7.50 7.66 -0.60
CA LEU A 16 -6.51 8.25 -1.51
C LEU A 16 -7.03 8.38 -2.94
N GLY A 17 -8.18 7.78 -3.26
CA GLY A 17 -8.73 7.80 -4.60
C GLY A 17 -7.97 6.92 -5.59
N VAL A 18 -7.33 5.86 -5.11
CA VAL A 18 -6.60 4.90 -5.97
C VAL A 18 -7.25 3.52 -5.88
N ILE A 19 -6.94 2.70 -6.86
CA ILE A 19 -7.37 1.29 -6.90
C ILE A 19 -6.17 0.41 -6.57
N ILE A 20 -6.37 -0.57 -5.73
CA ILE A 20 -5.32 -1.53 -5.38
C ILE A 20 -5.74 -2.94 -5.76
N LYS A 21 -4.77 -3.71 -6.23
CA LYS A 21 -4.94 -5.11 -6.56
C LYS A 21 -3.73 -5.88 -6.05
N ARG A 22 -3.89 -7.18 -5.83
CA ARG A 22 -2.76 -8.03 -5.49
C ARG A 22 -1.72 -7.93 -6.60
N SER A 23 -0.45 -7.74 -6.24
CA SER A 23 0.60 -7.54 -7.22
C SER A 23 0.82 -8.77 -8.10
N THR A 24 1.08 -8.52 -9.38
CA THR A 24 1.54 -9.55 -10.31
C THR A 24 3.03 -9.83 -10.12
N ASN A 25 3.75 -8.93 -9.43
CA ASN A 25 5.13 -9.15 -9.04
C ASN A 25 5.16 -10.01 -7.77
N LYS A 26 5.72 -11.20 -7.86
CA LYS A 26 5.76 -12.17 -6.75
C LYS A 26 6.49 -11.66 -5.51
N LYS A 27 7.34 -10.67 -5.66
CA LYS A 27 8.11 -10.08 -4.56
C LYS A 27 7.38 -8.93 -3.86
N LYS A 28 6.25 -8.48 -4.42
CA LYS A 28 5.47 -7.35 -3.89
C LYS A 28 4.07 -7.79 -3.49
N LYS A 29 3.47 -7.02 -2.57
CA LYS A 29 2.13 -7.31 -2.06
C LYS A 29 1.03 -6.75 -2.91
N ILE A 30 1.13 -5.46 -3.25
CA ILE A 30 0.04 -4.68 -3.84
C ILE A 30 0.54 -3.87 -5.02
N ASP A 31 -0.25 -3.85 -6.10
CA ASP A 31 -0.08 -2.91 -7.20
C ASP A 31 -1.10 -1.79 -7.03
N VAL A 32 -0.64 -0.54 -7.18
CA VAL A 32 -1.45 0.67 -7.06
C VAL A 32 -1.74 1.20 -8.44
N PHE A 33 -3.02 1.45 -8.72
CA PHE A 33 -3.50 1.95 -10.01
C PHE A 33 -4.27 3.24 -9.83
N LYS A 34 -4.25 4.07 -10.86
CA LYS A 34 -5.07 5.27 -10.94
C LYS A 34 -5.98 5.18 -12.17
N VAL A 35 -7.20 5.70 -12.03
CA VAL A 35 -8.16 5.75 -13.13
C VAL A 35 -7.90 7.00 -13.96
N PHE A 36 -7.79 6.84 -15.27
CA PHE A 36 -7.67 7.93 -16.22
C PHE A 36 -8.84 7.88 -17.19
N LYS A 37 -9.34 9.06 -17.57
CA LYS A 37 -10.31 9.20 -18.66
C LYS A 37 -9.58 9.72 -19.89
N ASN A 38 -9.82 9.09 -21.04
CA ASN A 38 -9.33 9.61 -22.30
C ASN A 38 -10.27 10.69 -22.86
N LYS A 39 -9.97 11.23 -24.03
CA LYS A 39 -10.76 12.27 -24.70
C LYS A 39 -12.20 11.82 -25.02
N ASN A 40 -12.41 10.51 -25.17
CA ASN A 40 -13.72 9.95 -25.48
C ASN A 40 -14.52 9.58 -24.23
N GLY A 41 -14.00 9.89 -23.03
CA GLY A 41 -14.65 9.56 -21.76
C GLY A 41 -14.47 8.13 -21.32
N GLU A 42 -13.67 7.34 -22.02
CA GLU A 42 -13.35 5.98 -21.64
C GLU A 42 -12.39 5.95 -20.47
N LYS A 43 -12.68 5.09 -19.49
CA LYS A 43 -11.84 4.94 -18.31
C LYS A 43 -10.83 3.83 -18.53
N SER A 44 -9.59 4.08 -18.11
CA SER A 44 -8.54 3.07 -18.10
C SER A 44 -7.77 3.12 -16.79
N LEU A 45 -7.20 1.99 -16.41
CA LEU A 45 -6.35 1.90 -15.22
C LEU A 45 -4.89 1.99 -15.64
N LYS A 46 -4.15 2.86 -14.97
CA LYS A 46 -2.71 2.95 -15.17
C LYS A 46 -2.01 2.54 -13.88
N LYS A 47 -1.10 1.58 -13.98
CA LYS A 47 -0.31 1.14 -12.84
C LYS A 47 0.71 2.22 -12.47
N LEU A 48 0.69 2.62 -11.21
CA LEU A 48 1.64 3.62 -10.69
C LEU A 48 2.86 2.94 -10.06
N HIS A 49 2.62 2.02 -9.13
CA HIS A 49 3.68 1.39 -8.36
C HIS A 49 3.29 -0.01 -7.90
N SER A 50 4.29 -0.82 -7.61
CA SER A 50 4.16 -2.04 -6.82
C SER A 50 4.74 -1.76 -5.43
N ILE A 51 4.01 -2.04 -4.37
CA ILE A 51 4.40 -1.67 -3.00
C ILE A 51 4.41 -2.89 -2.07
N GLY A 52 5.22 -2.79 -1.02
CA GLY A 52 5.31 -3.78 0.04
C GLY A 52 6.07 -5.03 -0.36
N ALA A 53 7.20 -5.30 0.31
CA ALA A 53 7.93 -6.54 0.09
C ALA A 53 7.13 -7.71 0.67
N ILE A 54 6.96 -8.78 -0.11
CA ILE A 54 6.14 -9.93 0.28
C ILE A 54 6.68 -10.63 1.55
N SER A 55 7.98 -10.56 1.77
CA SER A 55 8.64 -11.20 2.91
C SER A 55 8.56 -10.39 4.21
N TYR A 56 8.13 -9.13 4.15
CA TYR A 56 8.02 -8.28 5.33
C TYR A 56 6.56 -8.09 5.75
N GLY A 57 6.33 -7.92 7.06
CA GLY A 57 5.01 -7.62 7.59
C GLY A 57 4.59 -6.17 7.33
N ASP A 58 3.35 -5.88 7.59
CA ASP A 58 2.77 -4.55 7.51
C ASP A 58 1.89 -4.31 8.74
N PHE A 59 1.37 -3.09 8.90
CA PHE A 59 0.61 -2.73 10.09
C PHE A 59 -0.59 -3.66 10.33
N PRO A 60 -1.51 -3.86 9.36
CA PRO A 60 -2.68 -4.71 9.62
C PRO A 60 -2.33 -6.16 9.89
N THR A 61 -1.28 -6.69 9.27
CA THR A 61 -0.82 -8.06 9.51
C THR A 61 -0.27 -8.20 10.92
N PHE A 62 0.59 -7.26 11.34
CA PHE A 62 1.13 -7.28 12.70
C PHE A 62 0.03 -7.11 13.75
N LYS A 63 -0.94 -6.25 13.49
CA LYS A 63 -2.06 -6.04 14.40
C LYS A 63 -2.86 -7.33 14.61
N LYS A 64 -3.13 -8.04 13.53
CA LYS A 64 -3.86 -9.31 13.57
C LYS A 64 -3.08 -10.42 14.27
N GLU A 65 -1.78 -10.54 13.98
CA GLU A 65 -0.95 -11.64 14.47
C GLU A 65 -0.33 -11.40 15.84
N LYS A 66 0.06 -10.16 16.13
CA LYS A 66 0.85 -9.80 17.33
C LYS A 66 0.17 -8.78 18.23
N GLY A 67 -0.97 -8.24 17.83
CA GLY A 67 -1.71 -7.23 18.59
C GLY A 67 -1.32 -5.80 18.25
N LYS A 68 -2.17 -4.88 18.69
CA LYS A 68 -2.03 -3.44 18.38
C LYS A 68 -0.73 -2.83 18.89
N GLU A 69 -0.34 -3.16 20.10
CA GLU A 69 0.86 -2.59 20.71
C GLU A 69 2.12 -2.93 19.92
N PHE A 70 2.25 -4.18 19.52
CA PHE A 70 3.36 -4.62 18.67
C PHE A 70 3.31 -3.93 17.30
N ALA A 71 2.11 -3.87 16.70
CA ALA A 71 1.93 -3.23 15.40
C ALA A 71 2.28 -1.74 15.44
N ASP A 72 1.89 -1.04 16.51
CA ASP A 72 2.22 0.38 16.67
C ASP A 72 3.73 0.61 16.76
N LYS A 73 4.45 -0.25 17.45
CA LYS A 73 5.92 -0.18 17.53
C LYS A 73 6.56 -0.37 16.17
N ARG A 74 6.08 -1.35 15.40
CA ARG A 74 6.59 -1.63 14.05
C ARG A 74 6.28 -0.49 13.09
N ARG A 75 5.08 0.09 13.19
CA ARG A 75 4.70 1.25 12.38
C ARG A 75 5.58 2.45 12.66
N LYS A 76 5.82 2.75 13.93
CA LYS A 76 6.69 3.85 14.35
C LYS A 76 8.11 3.67 13.78
N ALA A 77 8.64 2.46 13.87
CA ALA A 77 9.96 2.15 13.32
C ALA A 77 9.99 2.30 11.80
N TYR A 78 8.94 1.84 11.10
CA TYR A 78 8.83 2.00 9.66
C TYR A 78 8.84 3.46 9.25
N LYS A 79 7.98 4.28 9.88
CA LYS A 79 7.86 5.70 9.55
C LYS A 79 9.15 6.45 9.81
N LYS A 80 9.88 6.09 10.84
CA LYS A 80 11.19 6.70 11.14
C LYS A 80 12.22 6.38 10.06
N ARG A 81 12.29 5.11 9.62
CA ARG A 81 13.23 4.70 8.56
C ARG A 81 12.91 5.34 7.20
N HIS A 82 11.63 5.56 6.93
CA HIS A 82 11.16 6.06 5.63
C HIS A 82 10.72 7.52 5.68
N GLU A 83 11.18 8.27 6.70
CA GLU A 83 10.75 9.66 6.89
C GLU A 83 10.98 10.53 5.65
N LYS A 84 12.08 10.29 4.92
CA LYS A 84 12.39 11.07 3.72
C LYS A 84 11.51 10.70 2.52
N ASP A 85 11.19 9.40 2.36
CA ASP A 85 10.48 8.93 1.18
C ASP A 85 8.96 8.96 1.34
N ARG A 86 8.44 8.72 2.55
CA ARG A 86 6.99 8.58 2.76
C ARG A 86 6.19 9.86 2.54
N HIS A 87 6.88 11.01 2.51
CA HIS A 87 6.24 12.31 2.27
C HIS A 87 6.31 12.75 0.80
N VAL A 88 7.02 12.03 -0.04
CA VAL A 88 7.10 12.36 -1.47
C VAL A 88 5.82 11.89 -2.14
N LYS A 89 4.89 12.83 -2.36
CA LYS A 89 3.57 12.54 -2.91
C LYS A 89 3.65 11.72 -4.20
N ASP A 90 2.79 10.71 -4.30
CA ASP A 90 2.67 9.81 -5.45
C ASP A 90 3.89 8.92 -5.70
N SER A 91 4.84 8.85 -4.77
CA SER A 91 5.94 7.89 -4.85
C SER A 91 5.53 6.52 -4.28
N ALA A 92 6.31 5.49 -4.59
CA ALA A 92 6.08 4.16 -4.03
C ALA A 92 6.13 4.20 -2.49
N GLY A 93 7.08 4.95 -1.92
CA GLY A 93 7.20 5.12 -0.47
C GLY A 93 5.98 5.77 0.16
N PHE A 94 5.41 6.78 -0.52
CA PHE A 94 4.19 7.42 -0.07
C PHE A 94 3.01 6.43 -0.03
N TYR A 95 2.79 5.68 -1.10
CA TYR A 95 1.68 4.72 -1.15
C TYR A 95 1.86 3.57 -0.16
N ALA A 96 3.09 3.07 0.01
CA ALA A 96 3.36 2.04 1.01
C ALA A 96 3.05 2.54 2.43
N ASP A 97 3.46 3.76 2.76
CA ASP A 97 3.18 4.39 4.05
C ASP A 97 1.66 4.54 4.27
N GLN A 98 0.94 5.02 3.28
CA GLN A 98 -0.49 5.31 3.41
C GLN A 98 -1.36 4.06 3.38
N ILE A 99 -0.98 3.03 2.66
CA ILE A 99 -1.83 1.85 2.43
C ILE A 99 -1.47 0.68 3.35
N LEU A 100 -0.18 0.47 3.63
CA LEU A 100 0.30 -0.67 4.41
C LEU A 100 0.66 -0.30 5.85
N TRP A 101 0.87 0.96 6.14
CA TRP A 101 1.30 1.45 7.44
C TRP A 101 0.46 2.60 7.96
#